data_207c78e0ed037bcaa4122d69e3aa5b6e
#
_entry.id   207c78e0ed037bcaa4122d69e3aa5b6e
#
_cell.length_a   1.000
_cell.length_b   1.000
_cell.length_c   1.000
_cell.angle_alpha   90.00
_cell.angle_beta   90.00
_cell.angle_gamma   90.00
#
_symmetry.space_group_name_H-M   'P 1'
#
loop_
_entity.id
_entity.type
_entity.pdbx_description
1 polymer ?
#
loop_
_entity_poly.entity_id
_entity_poly.type
_entity_poly.pdbx_seq_one_letter_code
_entity_poly.pdbx_strand_id
1 'polypeptide(L)'
;MSKLAVVAFGGNALLRSGQKGTCQEQMQNVADTCQSLLPFLKQGYNLVIGHGNGPQVGNVLLQNEAGSQMFGLPAMPMDVCGAETQGQIGYMIEMGLEKVMVK
;
A
#
# COMPACT_ATOMS: atom_id res chain seq x y z
N MET A 1 -26.02 -16.50 2.71
CA MET A 1 -25.86 -15.04 2.62
C MET A 1 -24.39 -14.70 2.76
N SER A 2 -23.85 -13.92 1.83
CA SER A 2 -22.43 -13.54 1.89
C SER A 2 -22.21 -12.47 2.96
N LYS A 3 -21.07 -12.54 3.60
CA LYS A 3 -20.64 -11.56 4.60
C LYS A 3 -19.63 -10.61 3.97
N LEU A 4 -19.68 -9.36 4.36
CA LEU A 4 -18.79 -8.31 3.87
C LEU A 4 -18.07 -7.68 5.04
N ALA A 5 -16.75 -7.55 4.91
CA ALA A 5 -15.94 -6.83 5.87
C ALA A 5 -15.18 -5.71 5.15
N VAL A 6 -15.18 -4.54 5.76
CA VAL A 6 -14.38 -3.40 5.26
C VAL A 6 -13.16 -3.28 6.16
N VAL A 7 -11.98 -3.33 5.55
CA VAL A 7 -10.71 -3.31 6.27
C VAL A 7 -9.91 -2.09 5.83
N ALA A 8 -9.41 -1.34 6.79
CA ALA A 8 -8.56 -0.18 6.51
C ALA A 8 -7.11 -0.50 6.88
N PHE A 9 -6.22 -0.40 5.91
CA PHE A 9 -4.79 -0.49 6.16
C PHE A 9 -4.29 0.88 6.62
N GLY A 10 -3.99 1.00 7.91
CA GLY A 10 -3.46 2.22 8.48
C GLY A 10 -1.95 2.35 8.25
N GLY A 11 -1.36 3.39 8.86
CA GLY A 11 0.06 3.71 8.67
C GLY A 11 1.00 2.56 8.97
N ASN A 12 0.77 1.84 10.08
CA ASN A 12 1.65 0.75 10.49
C ASN A 12 1.56 -0.48 9.59
N ALA A 13 0.51 -0.58 8.78
CA ALA A 13 0.38 -1.68 7.83
C ALA A 13 1.35 -1.55 6.65
N LEU A 14 1.82 -0.35 6.40
CA LEU A 14 2.72 -0.06 5.26
C LEU A 14 4.11 0.34 5.72
N LEU A 15 4.20 1.17 6.75
CA LEU A 15 5.48 1.69 7.23
C LEU A 15 5.46 1.74 8.76
N ARG A 16 6.40 1.06 9.38
CA ARG A 16 6.52 1.03 10.83
C ARG A 16 7.57 2.01 11.29
N SER A 17 7.45 2.43 12.56
CA SER A 17 8.37 3.36 13.17
C SER A 17 9.81 2.86 13.04
N GLY A 18 10.73 3.74 12.66
CA GLY A 18 12.14 3.42 12.51
C GLY A 18 12.53 2.81 11.18
N GLN A 19 11.58 2.49 10.31
CA GLN A 19 11.88 1.95 9.00
C GLN A 19 12.05 3.07 7.97
N LYS A 20 12.91 2.82 6.98
CA LYS A 20 13.13 3.78 5.88
C LYS A 20 11.99 3.79 4.88
N GLY A 21 11.27 2.69 4.76
CA GLY A 21 10.23 2.54 3.76
C GLY A 21 10.74 1.95 2.46
N THR A 22 11.73 1.05 2.53
CA THR A 22 12.17 0.31 1.34
C THR A 22 11.04 -0.57 0.83
N CYS A 23 11.14 -0.96 -0.43
CA CYS A 23 10.15 -1.87 -1.02
C CYS A 23 10.02 -3.15 -0.18
N GLN A 24 11.16 -3.72 0.23
CA GLN A 24 11.16 -4.94 1.03
C GLN A 24 10.45 -4.75 2.37
N GLU A 25 10.70 -3.63 3.04
CA GLU A 25 10.05 -3.32 4.31
C GLU A 25 8.54 -3.19 4.13
N GLN A 26 8.12 -2.43 3.13
CA GLN A 26 6.69 -2.22 2.88
C GLN A 26 6.00 -3.52 2.50
N MET A 27 6.61 -4.32 1.63
CA MET A 27 6.04 -5.61 1.21
C MET A 27 5.90 -6.56 2.39
N GLN A 28 6.90 -6.60 3.28
CA GLN A 28 6.85 -7.46 4.46
C GLN A 28 5.76 -7.00 5.43
N ASN A 29 5.65 -5.69 5.65
CA ASN A 29 4.63 -5.13 6.52
C ASN A 29 3.23 -5.46 6.01
N VAL A 30 3.02 -5.32 4.70
CA VAL A 30 1.75 -5.65 4.07
C VAL A 30 1.45 -7.13 4.21
N ALA A 31 2.43 -8.01 3.98
CA ALA A 31 2.24 -9.45 4.13
C ALA A 31 1.86 -9.82 5.56
N ASP A 32 2.53 -9.21 6.55
CA ASP A 32 2.22 -9.45 7.95
C ASP A 32 0.78 -9.05 8.29
N THR A 33 0.35 -7.90 7.76
CA THR A 33 -1.02 -7.41 7.96
C THR A 33 -2.02 -8.32 7.25
N CYS A 34 -1.71 -8.76 6.04
CA CYS A 34 -2.58 -9.67 5.28
C CYS A 34 -2.76 -11.00 6.00
N GLN A 35 -1.77 -11.43 6.77
CA GLN A 35 -1.88 -12.64 7.57
C GLN A 35 -3.07 -12.56 8.53
N SER A 36 -3.34 -11.38 9.10
CA SER A 36 -4.48 -11.19 9.99
C SER A 36 -5.83 -11.23 9.28
N LEU A 37 -5.85 -11.16 7.96
CA LEU A 37 -7.09 -11.22 7.19
C LEU A 37 -7.51 -12.65 6.86
N LEU A 38 -6.60 -13.62 7.01
CA LEU A 38 -6.89 -15.01 6.68
C LEU A 38 -8.11 -15.57 7.40
N PRO A 39 -8.31 -15.33 8.71
CA PRO A 39 -9.50 -15.84 9.38
C PRO A 39 -10.81 -15.38 8.74
N PHE A 40 -10.87 -14.14 8.28
CA PHE A 40 -12.07 -13.61 7.61
C PHE A 40 -12.28 -14.31 6.28
N LEU A 41 -11.21 -14.51 5.52
CA LEU A 41 -11.31 -15.20 4.22
C LEU A 41 -11.75 -16.65 4.41
N LYS A 42 -11.22 -17.32 5.43
CA LYS A 42 -11.59 -18.71 5.73
C LYS A 42 -13.05 -18.84 6.14
N GLN A 43 -13.62 -17.79 6.73
CA GLN A 43 -15.01 -17.76 7.12
C GLN A 43 -15.95 -17.32 5.99
N GLY A 44 -15.41 -17.10 4.80
CA GLY A 44 -16.21 -16.76 3.64
C GLY A 44 -16.55 -15.29 3.51
N TYR A 45 -15.86 -14.41 4.23
CA TYR A 45 -16.08 -12.97 4.07
C TYR A 45 -15.57 -12.49 2.73
N ASN A 46 -16.33 -11.60 2.12
CA ASN A 46 -15.83 -10.76 1.04
C ASN A 46 -15.19 -9.54 1.67
N LEU A 47 -14.04 -9.13 1.17
CA LEU A 47 -13.28 -8.03 1.75
C LEU A 47 -13.28 -6.83 0.82
N VAL A 48 -13.49 -5.65 1.41
CA VAL A 48 -13.21 -4.38 0.77
C VAL A 48 -12.05 -3.76 1.56
N ILE A 49 -10.94 -3.50 0.87
CA ILE A 49 -9.74 -3.01 1.54
C ILE A 49 -9.46 -1.58 1.10
N GLY A 50 -9.41 -0.68 2.06
CA GLY A 50 -8.97 0.68 1.86
C GLY A 50 -7.61 0.90 2.49
N HIS A 51 -6.95 2.00 2.13
CA HIS A 51 -5.63 2.30 2.69
C HIS A 51 -5.36 3.79 2.67
N GLY A 52 -4.47 4.22 3.56
CA GLY A 52 -3.89 5.55 3.50
C GLY A 52 -2.64 5.55 2.61
N ASN A 53 -2.10 6.73 2.34
CA ASN A 53 -0.93 6.86 1.48
C ASN A 53 -0.01 8.02 1.87
N GLY A 54 -0.12 8.53 3.10
CA GLY A 54 0.61 9.73 3.51
C GLY A 54 2.10 9.72 3.20
N PRO A 55 2.87 8.76 3.74
CA PRO A 55 4.31 8.73 3.46
C PRO A 55 4.61 8.49 1.98
N GLN A 56 3.83 7.67 1.31
CA GLN A 56 4.06 7.31 -0.08
C GLN A 56 3.86 8.49 -1.01
N VAL A 57 2.77 9.25 -0.85
CA VAL A 57 2.51 10.40 -1.72
C VAL A 57 3.55 11.50 -1.47
N GLY A 58 3.98 11.69 -0.22
CA GLY A 58 5.04 12.63 0.10
C GLY A 58 6.33 12.30 -0.64
N ASN A 59 6.72 11.03 -0.62
CA ASN A 59 7.92 10.59 -1.33
C ASN A 59 7.80 10.76 -2.84
N VAL A 60 6.65 10.44 -3.42
CA VAL A 60 6.44 10.61 -4.87
C VAL A 60 6.53 12.09 -5.25
N LEU A 61 5.95 12.98 -4.44
CA LEU A 61 6.04 14.42 -4.68
C LEU A 61 7.49 14.88 -4.66
N LEU A 62 8.28 14.41 -3.68
CA LEU A 62 9.71 14.75 -3.61
C LEU A 62 10.48 14.20 -4.80
N GLN A 63 10.18 13.00 -5.24
CA GLN A 63 10.80 12.41 -6.42
C GLN A 63 10.49 13.21 -7.67
N ASN A 64 9.26 13.69 -7.81
CA ASN A 64 8.86 14.54 -8.92
C ASN A 64 9.62 15.87 -8.89
N GLU A 65 9.73 16.48 -7.72
CA GLU A 65 10.46 17.74 -7.57
C GLU A 65 11.94 17.56 -7.93
N ALA A 66 12.57 16.54 -7.41
CA ALA A 66 13.98 16.25 -7.70
C ALA A 66 14.18 15.94 -9.19
N GLY A 67 13.28 15.16 -9.78
CA GLY A 67 13.36 14.83 -11.21
C GLY A 67 13.21 16.06 -12.08
N SER A 68 12.34 16.99 -11.67
CA SER A 68 12.18 18.25 -12.39
C SER A 68 13.45 19.10 -12.34
N GLN A 69 14.02 19.23 -11.14
CA GLN A 69 15.21 20.06 -10.95
C GLN A 69 16.46 19.45 -11.58
N MET A 70 16.63 18.15 -11.47
CA MET A 70 17.88 17.49 -11.92
C MET A 70 17.85 17.10 -13.39
N PHE A 71 16.69 16.73 -13.91
CA PHE A 71 16.60 16.15 -15.25
C PHE A 71 15.60 16.88 -16.16
N GLY A 72 14.93 17.91 -15.67
CA GLY A 72 13.96 18.64 -16.47
C GLY A 72 12.69 17.84 -16.78
N LEU A 73 12.42 16.81 -16.01
CA LEU A 73 11.20 16.02 -16.18
C LEU A 73 9.99 16.81 -15.69
N PRO A 74 8.85 16.75 -16.39
CA PRO A 74 7.66 17.43 -15.89
C PRO A 74 7.19 16.83 -14.57
N ALA A 75 7.05 17.66 -13.55
CA ALA A 75 6.53 17.20 -12.26
C ALA A 75 5.03 16.99 -12.36
N MET A 76 4.56 15.87 -11.80
CA MET A 76 3.13 15.58 -11.77
C MET A 76 2.46 16.29 -10.59
N PRO A 77 1.22 16.74 -10.74
CA PRO A 77 0.50 17.38 -9.64
C PRO A 77 0.12 16.37 -8.56
N MET A 78 -0.32 16.89 -7.41
CA MET A 78 -0.59 16.07 -6.23
C MET A 78 -1.63 14.98 -6.48
N ASP A 79 -2.67 15.26 -7.23
CA ASP A 79 -3.71 14.28 -7.51
C ASP A 79 -3.19 13.12 -8.35
N VAL A 80 -2.30 13.39 -9.30
CA VAL A 80 -1.66 12.33 -10.09
C VAL A 80 -0.69 11.53 -9.23
N CYS A 81 0.10 12.20 -8.40
CA CYS A 81 1.00 11.52 -7.46
C CYS A 81 0.20 10.62 -6.51
N GLY A 82 -0.95 11.09 -6.04
CA GLY A 82 -1.84 10.28 -5.22
C GLY A 82 -2.33 9.04 -5.95
N ALA A 83 -2.71 9.21 -7.22
CA ALA A 83 -3.15 8.08 -8.05
C ALA A 83 -2.04 7.04 -8.23
N GLU A 84 -0.80 7.49 -8.41
CA GLU A 84 0.35 6.59 -8.51
C GLU A 84 0.53 5.76 -7.24
N THR A 85 0.35 6.38 -6.07
CA THR A 85 0.47 5.66 -4.80
C THR A 85 -0.65 4.66 -4.61
N GLN A 86 -1.83 4.93 -5.13
CA GLN A 86 -2.92 3.95 -5.10
C GLN A 86 -2.55 2.69 -5.86
N GLY A 87 -1.93 2.85 -7.02
CA GLY A 87 -1.42 1.72 -7.78
C GLY A 87 -0.34 0.96 -7.04
N GLN A 88 0.62 1.68 -6.47
CA GLN A 88 1.70 1.06 -5.70
C GLN A 88 1.16 0.25 -4.52
N ILE A 89 0.33 0.87 -3.70
CA ILE A 89 -0.15 0.24 -2.47
C ILE A 89 -1.12 -0.89 -2.80
N GLY A 90 -2.02 -0.67 -3.77
CA GLY A 90 -2.95 -1.71 -4.20
C GLY A 90 -2.22 -2.95 -4.70
N TYR A 91 -1.16 -2.74 -5.49
CA TYR A 91 -0.32 -3.83 -5.96
C TYR A 91 0.34 -4.57 -4.80
N MET A 92 0.89 -3.84 -3.83
CA MET A 92 1.54 -4.45 -2.68
C MET A 92 0.55 -5.28 -1.83
N ILE A 93 -0.66 -4.78 -1.64
CA ILE A 93 -1.70 -5.51 -0.92
C ILE A 93 -2.08 -6.78 -1.67
N GLU A 94 -2.24 -6.68 -2.99
CA GLU A 94 -2.55 -7.83 -3.83
C GLU A 94 -1.46 -8.89 -3.73
N MET A 95 -0.20 -8.48 -3.80
CA MET A 95 0.93 -9.40 -3.66
C MET A 95 1.00 -9.99 -2.26
N GLY A 96 0.74 -9.18 -1.23
CA GLY A 96 0.72 -9.65 0.16
C GLY A 96 -0.36 -10.69 0.40
N LEU A 97 -1.54 -10.48 -0.12
CA LEU A 97 -2.64 -11.45 -0.02
C LEU A 97 -2.29 -12.75 -0.74
N GLU A 98 -1.76 -12.64 -1.95
CA GLU A 98 -1.35 -13.82 -2.71
C GLU A 98 -0.33 -14.63 -1.94
N LYS A 99 0.66 -13.97 -1.35
CA LYS A 99 1.73 -14.63 -0.59
C LYS A 99 1.18 -15.43 0.59
N VAL A 100 0.21 -14.87 1.33
CA VAL A 100 -0.32 -15.54 2.52
C VAL A 100 -1.40 -16.56 2.19
N MET A 101 -2.04 -16.46 1.03
CA MET A 101 -3.09 -17.38 0.61
C MET A 101 -2.55 -18.62 -0.08
N VAL A 102 -1.34 -18.55 -0.62
CA VAL A 102 -0.70 -19.68 -1.29
C VAL A 102 -0.01 -20.53 -0.23
N LYS A 103 -0.62 -21.62 0.12
CA LYS A 103 -0.08 -22.56 1.12
C LYS A 103 -0.18 -23.98 0.63
#